data_a4779706262c198e900e775963216ac2
#
_entry.id   a4779706262c198e900e775963216ac2
#
_cell.length_a   1.000
_cell.length_b   1.000
_cell.length_c   1.000
_cell.angle_alpha   90.00
_cell.angle_beta   90.00
_cell.angle_gamma   90.00
#
_symmetry.space_group_name_H-M   'P 1'
#
loop_
_entity.id
_entity.type
_entity.pdbx_description
1 polymer ?
#
loop_
_entity_poly.entity_id
_entity_poly.type
_entity_poly.pdbx_seq_one_letter_code
_entity_poly.pdbx_strand_id
1 'polypeptide(L)'
;MLYEEYVLGVRIVEYTAPDTGERRYRFHAPEHEGIEFDDPELATLYADVYFDVNGFVEAGTGERGVPPEVIQAGRDTLAAYFLTQPYTDINWVASFYGKKRARIERYIAAVRRRAQEIRDGVEELERDGQSVTESR
;
A
#
# COMPACT_ATOMS: atom_id res chain seq x y z
N MET A 1 -16.49 -3.38 -8.23
CA MET A 1 -17.07 -2.57 -7.14
C MET A 1 -15.95 -1.90 -6.32
N LEU A 2 -16.12 -0.66 -5.98
CA LEU A 2 -15.12 0.04 -5.17
C LEU A 2 -15.05 -0.52 -3.76
N TYR A 3 -13.86 -0.95 -3.32
CA TYR A 3 -13.66 -1.45 -1.97
C TYR A 3 -13.18 -0.33 -1.05
N GLU A 4 -12.21 0.45 -1.51
CA GLU A 4 -11.66 1.55 -0.72
C GLU A 4 -11.18 2.65 -1.68
N GLU A 5 -11.43 3.90 -1.33
CA GLU A 5 -10.96 5.04 -2.11
C GLU A 5 -10.11 5.94 -1.23
N TYR A 6 -8.95 6.32 -1.76
CA TYR A 6 -7.99 7.19 -1.08
C TYR A 6 -7.82 8.48 -1.90
N VAL A 7 -7.04 9.40 -1.35
CA VAL A 7 -6.66 10.63 -2.06
C VAL A 7 -5.73 10.32 -3.25
N LEU A 8 -5.52 11.29 -4.11
CA LEU A 8 -4.55 11.25 -5.22
C LEU A 8 -4.83 10.14 -6.25
N GLY A 9 -6.10 9.79 -6.43
CA GLY A 9 -6.47 8.80 -7.44
C GLY A 9 -6.12 7.37 -7.10
N VAL A 10 -5.80 7.09 -5.85
CA VAL A 10 -5.49 5.74 -5.38
C VAL A 10 -6.79 5.07 -4.93
N ARG A 11 -7.01 3.82 -5.34
CA ARG A 11 -8.20 3.08 -4.95
C ARG A 11 -7.96 1.58 -5.00
N ILE A 12 -8.80 0.85 -4.31
CA ILE A 12 -8.84 -0.62 -4.36
C ILE A 12 -10.21 -1.04 -4.87
N VAL A 13 -10.22 -1.86 -5.92
CA VAL A 13 -11.44 -2.35 -6.54
C VAL A 13 -11.60 -3.84 -6.23
N GLU A 14 -12.78 -4.21 -5.74
CA GLU A 14 -13.14 -5.60 -5.47
C GLU A 14 -13.90 -6.16 -6.67
N TYR A 15 -13.55 -7.37 -7.08
CA TYR A 15 -14.27 -8.07 -8.13
C TYR A 15 -14.19 -9.58 -7.93
N THR A 16 -15.07 -10.30 -8.61
CA THR A 16 -15.08 -11.76 -8.56
C THR A 16 -14.42 -12.31 -9.81
N ALA A 17 -13.40 -13.16 -9.61
CA ALA A 17 -12.71 -13.79 -10.74
C ALA A 17 -13.67 -14.74 -11.46
N PRO A 18 -13.84 -14.57 -12.79
CA PRO A 18 -14.86 -15.32 -13.52
C PRO A 18 -14.60 -16.84 -13.60
N ASP A 19 -13.34 -17.25 -13.52
CA ASP A 19 -12.96 -18.66 -13.66
C ASP A 19 -13.04 -19.44 -12.33
N THR A 20 -12.80 -18.79 -11.20
CA THR A 20 -12.75 -19.47 -9.89
C THR A 20 -13.87 -19.06 -8.94
N GLY A 21 -14.52 -17.93 -9.20
CA GLY A 21 -15.52 -17.38 -8.28
C GLY A 21 -14.92 -16.74 -7.04
N GLU A 22 -13.61 -16.63 -6.97
CA GLU A 22 -12.92 -16.01 -5.84
C GLU A 22 -12.99 -14.50 -5.91
N ARG A 23 -13.04 -13.86 -4.73
CA ARG A 23 -12.95 -12.42 -4.65
C ARG A 23 -11.50 -11.97 -4.79
N ARG A 24 -11.29 -10.91 -5.58
CA ARG A 24 -9.99 -10.31 -5.80
C ARG A 24 -10.07 -8.83 -5.50
N TYR A 25 -8.94 -8.28 -5.10
CA TYR A 25 -8.81 -6.87 -4.75
C TYR A 25 -7.65 -6.29 -5.55
N ARG A 26 -7.96 -5.34 -6.43
CA ARG A 26 -6.96 -4.74 -7.31
C ARG A 26 -6.65 -3.33 -6.86
N PHE A 27 -5.36 -3.06 -6.66
CA PHE A 27 -4.86 -1.74 -6.33
C PHE A 27 -4.67 -0.93 -7.61
N HIS A 28 -5.17 0.32 -7.60
CA HIS A 28 -5.00 1.26 -8.70
C HIS A 28 -4.40 2.56 -8.21
N ALA A 29 -3.45 3.09 -8.95
CA ALA A 29 -2.87 4.41 -8.71
C ALA A 29 -2.42 4.98 -10.05
N PRO A 30 -2.21 6.30 -10.14
CA PRO A 30 -1.68 6.89 -11.37
C PRO A 30 -0.34 6.26 -11.75
N GLU A 31 -0.20 5.87 -13.01
CA GLU A 31 1.03 5.25 -13.55
C GLU A 31 1.37 3.89 -12.94
N HIS A 32 0.45 3.29 -12.20
CA HIS A 32 0.63 1.96 -11.63
C HIS A 32 -0.26 1.00 -12.39
N GLU A 33 0.26 -0.15 -12.79
CA GLU A 33 -0.48 -1.10 -13.62
C GLU A 33 -1.60 -1.83 -12.90
N GLY A 34 -1.60 -1.78 -11.59
CA GLY A 34 -2.58 -2.51 -10.81
C GLY A 34 -2.08 -3.90 -10.46
N ILE A 35 -1.98 -4.18 -9.18
CA ILE A 35 -1.60 -5.49 -8.68
C ILE A 35 -2.80 -6.03 -7.90
N GLU A 36 -2.98 -7.35 -7.93
CA GLU A 36 -4.14 -7.99 -7.33
C GLU A 36 -3.77 -8.78 -6.10
N PHE A 37 -4.72 -8.83 -5.17
CA PHE A 37 -4.60 -9.61 -3.94
C PHE A 37 -5.87 -10.41 -3.73
N ASP A 38 -5.74 -11.54 -3.06
CA ASP A 38 -6.90 -12.34 -2.64
C ASP A 38 -7.37 -11.96 -1.23
N ASP A 39 -6.59 -11.16 -0.52
CA ASP A 39 -6.88 -10.72 0.84
C ASP A 39 -6.95 -9.20 0.89
N PRO A 40 -8.10 -8.62 1.32
CA PRO A 40 -8.22 -7.16 1.38
C PRO A 40 -7.24 -6.52 2.37
N GLU A 41 -6.83 -7.23 3.41
CA GLU A 41 -5.83 -6.72 4.36
C GLU A 41 -4.49 -6.47 3.66
N LEU A 42 -4.10 -7.35 2.75
CA LEU A 42 -2.85 -7.17 2.00
C LEU A 42 -2.99 -6.03 1.00
N ALA A 43 -4.16 -5.87 0.37
CA ALA A 43 -4.40 -4.77 -0.56
C ALA A 43 -4.30 -3.42 0.16
N THR A 44 -4.89 -3.30 1.35
CA THR A 44 -4.82 -2.04 2.11
C THR A 44 -3.40 -1.80 2.63
N LEU A 45 -2.68 -2.85 3.02
CA LEU A 45 -1.28 -2.69 3.43
C LEU A 45 -0.42 -2.21 2.27
N TYR A 46 -0.64 -2.75 1.08
CA TYR A 46 0.06 -2.31 -0.12
C TYR A 46 -0.20 -0.82 -0.39
N ALA A 47 -1.45 -0.38 -0.25
CA ALA A 47 -1.80 1.03 -0.37
C ALA A 47 -1.06 1.88 0.67
N ASP A 48 -0.95 1.40 1.90
CA ASP A 48 -0.23 2.10 2.94
C ASP A 48 1.27 2.23 2.62
N VAL A 49 1.89 1.17 2.10
CA VAL A 49 3.28 1.23 1.65
C VAL A 49 3.43 2.27 0.53
N TYR A 50 2.49 2.29 -0.42
CA TYR A 50 2.49 3.25 -1.50
C TYR A 50 2.51 4.69 -0.98
N PHE A 51 1.64 5.01 -0.03
CA PHE A 51 1.60 6.35 0.56
C PHE A 51 2.83 6.66 1.40
N ASP A 52 3.32 5.68 2.16
CA ASP A 52 4.48 5.87 3.04
C ASP A 52 5.73 6.31 2.29
N VAL A 53 5.87 5.91 1.03
CA VAL A 53 7.01 6.28 0.19
C VAL A 53 6.65 7.35 -0.86
N ASN A 54 5.49 7.98 -0.73
CA ASN A 54 5.00 8.99 -1.69
C ASN A 54 4.84 8.45 -3.11
N GLY A 55 4.53 7.18 -3.23
CA GLY A 55 4.23 6.54 -4.49
C GLY A 55 5.43 5.85 -5.13
N PHE A 56 5.14 4.85 -5.94
CA PHE A 56 6.13 4.15 -6.74
C PHE A 56 5.43 3.50 -7.93
N VAL A 57 6.21 3.21 -8.96
CA VAL A 57 5.73 2.51 -10.15
C VAL A 57 6.17 1.06 -10.04
N GLU A 58 5.23 0.13 -10.14
CA GLU A 58 5.55 -1.28 -10.01
C GLU A 58 5.38 -2.06 -11.32
N ALA A 59 5.30 -1.37 -12.44
CA ALA A 59 5.14 -2.02 -13.74
C ALA A 59 6.22 -3.07 -13.97
N GLY A 60 5.85 -4.33 -13.82
CA GLY A 60 6.75 -5.46 -14.04
C GLY A 60 7.86 -5.63 -13.02
N THR A 61 7.91 -4.79 -11.97
CA THR A 61 9.00 -4.89 -10.99
C THR A 61 8.75 -5.96 -9.94
N GLY A 62 7.49 -6.30 -9.69
CA GLY A 62 7.15 -7.35 -8.71
C GLY A 62 7.82 -8.67 -8.99
N GLU A 63 8.16 -8.94 -10.24
CA GLU A 63 8.86 -10.17 -10.63
C GLU A 63 10.36 -10.07 -10.51
N ARG A 64 10.91 -8.87 -10.42
CA ARG A 64 12.35 -8.63 -10.46
C ARG A 64 12.94 -8.18 -9.16
N GLY A 65 12.11 -7.73 -8.25
CA GLY A 65 12.59 -7.24 -6.97
C GLY A 65 11.75 -6.11 -6.41
N VAL A 66 12.31 -5.42 -5.46
CA VAL A 66 11.64 -4.40 -4.67
C VAL A 66 11.82 -3.03 -5.34
N PRO A 67 10.76 -2.21 -5.43
CA PRO A 67 10.93 -0.85 -5.93
C PRO A 67 11.99 -0.09 -5.15
N PRO A 68 12.85 0.70 -5.82
CA PRO A 68 13.90 1.44 -5.13
C PRO A 68 13.38 2.35 -4.02
N GLU A 69 12.22 2.96 -4.21
CA GLU A 69 11.60 3.82 -3.22
C GLU A 69 11.34 3.08 -1.91
N VAL A 70 10.94 1.82 -2.00
CA VAL A 70 10.68 1.00 -0.81
C VAL A 70 11.98 0.63 -0.11
N ILE A 71 13.00 0.27 -0.88
CA ILE A 71 14.33 -0.07 -0.30
C ILE A 71 14.89 1.12 0.47
N GLN A 72 14.76 2.31 -0.09
CA GLN A 72 15.30 3.52 0.50
C GLN A 72 14.53 4.00 1.73
N ALA A 73 13.28 3.58 1.88
CA ALA A 73 12.41 4.07 2.94
C ALA A 73 12.77 3.54 4.33
N GLY A 74 13.36 2.36 4.41
CA GLY A 74 13.75 1.81 5.68
C GLY A 74 13.18 0.43 5.96
N ARG A 75 13.59 -0.13 7.08
CA ARG A 75 13.30 -1.53 7.43
C ARG A 75 11.82 -1.83 7.60
N ASP A 76 11.10 -0.96 8.28
CA ASP A 76 9.68 -1.17 8.55
C ASP A 76 8.84 -1.14 7.26
N THR A 77 9.12 -0.20 6.37
CA THR A 77 8.44 -0.11 5.09
C THR A 77 8.76 -1.33 4.22
N LEU A 78 10.01 -1.73 4.19
CA LEU A 78 10.43 -2.92 3.44
C LEU A 78 9.77 -4.18 3.98
N ALA A 79 9.69 -4.32 5.31
CA ALA A 79 9.01 -5.46 5.93
C ALA A 79 7.53 -5.51 5.54
N ALA A 80 6.85 -4.37 5.55
CA ALA A 80 5.46 -4.29 5.15
C ALA A 80 5.29 -4.66 3.67
N TYR A 81 6.18 -4.18 2.81
CA TYR A 81 6.15 -4.52 1.39
C TYR A 81 6.32 -6.03 1.19
N PHE A 82 7.29 -6.66 1.85
CA PHE A 82 7.49 -8.10 1.74
C PHE A 82 6.24 -8.87 2.14
N LEU A 83 5.54 -8.42 3.18
CA LEU A 83 4.34 -9.10 3.63
C LEU A 83 3.23 -9.10 2.57
N THR A 84 3.21 -8.13 1.66
CA THR A 84 2.23 -8.07 0.58
C THR A 84 2.56 -8.98 -0.60
N GLN A 85 3.75 -9.54 -0.63
CA GLN A 85 4.20 -10.34 -1.76
C GLN A 85 3.68 -11.77 -1.69
N PRO A 86 3.49 -12.43 -2.86
CA PRO A 86 3.07 -13.84 -2.88
C PRO A 86 4.10 -14.71 -2.15
N TYR A 87 3.61 -15.76 -1.55
CA TYR A 87 4.45 -16.78 -0.89
C TYR A 87 5.16 -16.31 0.38
N THR A 88 4.78 -15.15 0.92
CA THR A 88 5.28 -14.69 2.20
C THR A 88 4.15 -14.64 3.22
N ASP A 89 4.53 -14.62 4.49
CA ASP A 89 3.62 -14.36 5.60
C ASP A 89 4.42 -13.70 6.72
N ILE A 90 3.76 -13.38 7.81
CA ILE A 90 4.43 -12.68 8.91
C ILE A 90 5.56 -13.50 9.52
N ASN A 91 5.42 -14.82 9.53
CA ASN A 91 6.47 -15.70 10.04
C ASN A 91 7.70 -15.68 9.13
N TRP A 92 7.47 -15.68 7.81
CA TRP A 92 8.55 -15.56 6.85
C TRP A 92 9.31 -14.25 7.02
N VAL A 93 8.57 -13.14 7.15
CA VAL A 93 9.18 -11.81 7.30
C VAL A 93 9.96 -11.73 8.62
N ALA A 94 9.40 -12.25 9.70
CA ALA A 94 10.07 -12.28 11.00
C ALA A 94 11.38 -13.06 10.92
N SER A 95 11.35 -14.21 10.27
CA SER A 95 12.54 -15.05 10.06
C SER A 95 13.59 -14.33 9.22
N PHE A 96 13.16 -13.70 8.14
CA PHE A 96 14.06 -12.95 7.25
C PHE A 96 14.85 -11.88 8.01
N TYR A 97 14.18 -11.16 8.91
CA TYR A 97 14.83 -10.11 9.69
C TYR A 97 15.48 -10.62 10.97
N GLY A 98 15.31 -11.88 11.32
CA GLY A 98 15.80 -12.40 12.58
C GLY A 98 15.13 -11.73 13.78
N LYS A 99 13.84 -11.39 13.65
CA LYS A 99 13.07 -10.71 14.69
C LYS A 99 11.85 -11.53 15.07
N LYS A 100 11.27 -11.20 16.22
CA LYS A 100 10.03 -11.83 16.65
C LYS A 100 8.86 -11.22 15.88
N ARG A 101 7.80 -12.00 15.74
CA ARG A 101 6.57 -11.58 15.07
C ARG A 101 6.05 -10.25 15.61
N ALA A 102 6.09 -10.04 16.93
CA ALA A 102 5.61 -8.80 17.54
C ALA A 102 6.37 -7.58 17.02
N ARG A 103 7.65 -7.71 16.68
CA ARG A 103 8.43 -6.63 16.12
C ARG A 103 7.94 -6.28 14.72
N ILE A 104 7.64 -7.29 13.91
CA ILE A 104 7.11 -7.08 12.57
C ILE A 104 5.74 -6.42 12.63
N GLU A 105 4.90 -6.83 13.57
CA GLU A 105 3.60 -6.19 13.76
C GLU A 105 3.73 -4.70 14.09
N ARG A 106 4.74 -4.33 14.88
CA ARG A 106 5.03 -2.92 15.17
C ARG A 106 5.51 -2.15 13.94
N TYR A 107 6.30 -2.79 13.08
CA TYR A 107 6.72 -2.17 11.83
C TYR A 107 5.51 -1.86 10.95
N ILE A 108 4.59 -2.83 10.84
CA ILE A 108 3.38 -2.66 10.04
C ILE A 108 2.52 -1.52 10.60
N ALA A 109 2.34 -1.48 11.92
CA ALA A 109 1.56 -0.42 12.56
C ALA A 109 2.18 0.97 12.30
N ALA A 110 3.51 1.06 12.30
CA ALA A 110 4.21 2.32 12.01
C ALA A 110 3.98 2.77 10.57
N VAL A 111 4.03 1.82 9.61
CA VAL A 111 3.77 2.13 8.20
C VAL A 111 2.34 2.63 8.02
N ARG A 112 1.37 1.94 8.61
CA ARG A 112 -0.03 2.33 8.51
C ARG A 112 -0.28 3.72 9.10
N ARG A 113 0.34 4.03 10.21
CA ARG A 113 0.20 5.34 10.85
C ARG A 113 0.78 6.45 9.98
N ARG A 114 1.99 6.26 9.45
CA ARG A 114 2.62 7.27 8.59
C ARG A 114 1.81 7.48 7.31
N ALA A 115 1.33 6.40 6.71
CA ALA A 115 0.50 6.48 5.52
C ALA A 115 -0.77 7.30 5.78
N GLN A 116 -1.41 7.06 6.92
CA GLN A 116 -2.62 7.81 7.29
C GLN A 116 -2.31 9.30 7.50
N GLU A 117 -1.19 9.61 8.14
CA GLU A 117 -0.77 10.98 8.32
C GLU A 117 -0.51 11.69 6.99
N ILE A 118 0.09 10.98 6.04
CA ILE A 118 0.34 11.53 4.71
C ILE A 118 -0.99 11.81 3.99
N ARG A 119 -1.92 10.86 4.02
CA ARG A 119 -3.23 11.04 3.40
C ARG A 119 -4.00 12.20 4.04
N ASP A 120 -3.97 12.30 5.34
CA ASP A 120 -4.63 13.40 6.07
C ASP A 120 -4.02 14.74 5.67
N GLY A 121 -2.71 14.80 5.53
CA GLY A 121 -2.02 16.00 5.09
C GLY A 121 -2.41 16.44 3.69
N VAL A 122 -2.55 15.47 2.77
CA VAL A 122 -2.98 15.75 1.40
C VAL A 122 -4.42 16.31 1.39
N GLU A 123 -5.33 15.67 2.13
CA GLU A 123 -6.70 16.15 2.23
C GLU A 123 -6.78 17.57 2.77
N GLU A 124 -5.97 17.88 3.77
CA GLU A 124 -5.91 19.19 4.37
C GLU A 124 -5.42 20.23 3.37
N LEU A 125 -4.39 19.92 2.61
CA LEU A 125 -3.87 20.81 1.57
C LEU A 125 -4.90 21.06 0.47
N GLU A 126 -5.64 20.03 0.07
CA GLU A 126 -6.69 20.18 -0.92
C GLU A 126 -7.80 21.10 -0.44
N ARG A 127 -8.22 20.96 0.82
CA ARG A 127 -9.24 21.84 1.42
C ARG A 127 -8.74 23.27 1.51
N ASP A 128 -7.51 23.47 1.95
CA ASP A 128 -6.91 24.80 2.04
C ASP A 128 -6.80 25.46 0.67
N GLY A 129 -6.41 24.69 -0.35
CA GLY A 129 -6.35 25.19 -1.73
C GLY A 129 -7.70 25.60 -2.24
N GLN A 130 -8.74 24.80 -1.99
CA GLN A 130 -10.10 25.14 -2.38
C GLN A 130 -10.61 26.36 -1.64
N SER A 131 -10.33 26.45 -0.36
CA SER A 131 -10.73 27.58 0.47
C SER A 131 -10.12 28.90 -0.04
N VAL A 132 -8.84 28.89 -0.40
CA VAL A 132 -8.15 30.03 -0.95
C VAL A 132 -8.76 30.42 -2.30
N THR A 133 -9.08 29.44 -3.13
CA THR A 133 -9.70 29.67 -4.43
C THR A 133 -11.07 30.27 -4.29
N GLU A 134 -11.86 29.80 -3.35
CA GLU A 134 -13.22 30.28 -3.12
C GLU A 134 -13.27 31.71 -2.57
N SER A 135 -12.25 32.10 -1.83
CA SER A 135 -12.22 33.44 -1.23
C SER A 135 -11.86 34.53 -2.24
N ARG A 136 -11.56 34.18 -3.44
CA ARG A 136 -11.28 35.11 -4.53
C ARG A 136 -12.46 35.28 -5.46
#